data_5edd64cfd8e70bcb63c05cba7efacf8d
#
_entry.id   5edd64cfd8e70bcb63c05cba7efacf8d
#
_cell.length_a   1.000
_cell.length_b   1.000
_cell.length_c   1.000
_cell.angle_alpha   90.00
_cell.angle_beta   90.00
_cell.angle_gamma   90.00
#
_symmetry.space_group_name_H-M   'P 1'
#
loop_
_entity.id
_entity.type
_entity.pdbx_description
1 polymer ?
#
loop_
_entity_poly.entity_id
_entity_poly.type
_entity_poly.pdbx_seq_one_letter_code
_entity_poly.pdbx_strand_id
1 'polypeptide(L)'
;MTTDAFVTPSGTQVPAVTAETMRDVDRIAVEEVGLRLLQMMENASRTLAHRVAATGDEPVVVVAGNGGNGGGGLACARHLDNHDVQVAVVLDRDPDTLSGAAAHQYRILDATDVSVTGGVEELAAFERIGVIVDALIGYGLDGPIRDPARSLVEEMHRRESRIVSLDVPSGIDATTGETLGTAVHPETTVTLALPKMGLRTCPGQLVLADIGIPRVVYDRLDIAYDDPFGREWWIELATGD
;
A
#
# COMPACT_ATOMS: atom_id res chain seq x y z
N MET A 1 -17.26 -12.22 -22.42
CA MET A 1 -17.00 -11.24 -21.35
C MET A 1 -15.55 -11.40 -21.01
N THR A 2 -14.69 -10.47 -21.37
CA THR A 2 -13.30 -10.45 -20.92
C THR A 2 -13.35 -10.27 -19.40
N THR A 3 -13.00 -11.31 -18.69
CA THR A 3 -12.88 -11.27 -17.23
C THR A 3 -11.77 -10.31 -16.90
N ASP A 4 -12.09 -9.21 -16.19
CA ASP A 4 -11.08 -8.31 -15.62
C ASP A 4 -10.35 -9.07 -14.51
N ALA A 5 -9.40 -9.90 -14.91
CA ALA A 5 -8.63 -10.75 -14.02
C ALA A 5 -7.13 -10.54 -14.21
N PHE A 6 -6.40 -10.69 -13.15
CA PHE A 6 -4.96 -10.89 -13.17
C PHE A 6 -4.65 -12.38 -13.15
N VAL A 7 -3.42 -12.75 -13.46
CA VAL A 7 -3.00 -14.16 -13.52
C VAL A 7 -1.77 -14.36 -12.65
N THR A 8 -1.79 -15.42 -11.84
CA THR A 8 -0.61 -15.85 -11.09
C THR A 8 0.40 -16.55 -12.01
N PRO A 9 1.65 -16.72 -11.61
CA PRO A 9 2.63 -17.52 -12.36
C PRO A 9 2.20 -18.99 -12.58
N SER A 10 1.31 -19.53 -11.73
CA SER A 10 0.74 -20.87 -11.88
C SER A 10 -0.48 -20.93 -12.82
N GLY A 11 -0.93 -19.78 -13.33
CA GLY A 11 -2.09 -19.68 -14.22
C GLY A 11 -3.44 -19.53 -13.52
N THR A 12 -3.47 -19.37 -12.19
CA THR A 12 -4.71 -19.11 -11.44
C THR A 12 -5.20 -17.70 -11.75
N GLN A 13 -6.47 -17.55 -12.12
CA GLN A 13 -7.10 -16.24 -12.33
C GLN A 13 -7.47 -15.60 -10.99
N VAL A 14 -7.11 -14.32 -10.82
CA VAL A 14 -7.45 -13.52 -9.65
C VAL A 14 -8.37 -12.38 -10.10
N PRO A 15 -9.61 -12.32 -9.61
CA PRO A 15 -10.55 -11.29 -10.03
C PRO A 15 -10.06 -9.90 -9.64
N ALA A 16 -10.14 -8.95 -10.58
CA ALA A 16 -9.91 -7.55 -10.32
C ALA A 16 -11.21 -6.87 -9.86
N VAL A 17 -11.10 -5.96 -8.91
CA VAL A 17 -12.25 -5.28 -8.33
C VAL A 17 -12.17 -3.76 -8.47
N THR A 18 -13.32 -3.10 -8.41
CA THR A 18 -13.40 -1.64 -8.32
C THR A 18 -13.07 -1.17 -6.90
N ALA A 19 -12.78 0.11 -6.73
CA ALA A 19 -12.64 0.72 -5.41
C ALA A 19 -13.91 0.57 -4.56
N GLU A 20 -15.10 0.62 -5.17
CA GLU A 20 -16.38 0.43 -4.48
C GLU A 20 -16.52 -1.00 -3.97
N THR A 21 -16.27 -2.00 -4.83
CA THR A 21 -16.29 -3.41 -4.42
C THR A 21 -15.30 -3.69 -3.29
N MET A 22 -14.10 -3.07 -3.32
CA MET A 22 -13.13 -3.24 -2.25
C MET A 22 -13.61 -2.64 -0.93
N ARG A 23 -14.34 -1.51 -0.95
CA ARG A 23 -14.98 -0.96 0.28
C ARG A 23 -16.03 -1.90 0.85
N ASP A 24 -16.79 -2.59 -0.01
CA ASP A 24 -17.77 -3.60 0.43
C ASP A 24 -17.08 -4.82 1.04
N VAL A 25 -15.97 -5.28 0.46
CA VAL A 25 -15.13 -6.34 1.04
C VAL A 25 -14.67 -5.96 2.45
N ASP A 26 -14.10 -4.76 2.60
CA ASP A 26 -13.63 -4.26 3.91
C ASP A 26 -14.79 -4.13 4.91
N ARG A 27 -15.92 -3.60 4.49
CA ARG A 27 -17.11 -3.45 5.35
C ARG A 27 -17.60 -4.79 5.84
N ILE A 28 -17.78 -5.77 4.97
CA ILE A 28 -18.25 -7.12 5.35
C ILE A 28 -17.24 -7.80 6.26
N ALA A 29 -15.94 -7.69 5.94
CA ALA A 29 -14.89 -8.26 6.76
C ALA A 29 -14.93 -7.69 8.20
N VAL A 30 -15.09 -6.38 8.34
CA VAL A 30 -15.05 -5.70 9.64
C VAL A 30 -16.37 -5.82 10.38
N GLU A 31 -17.50 -5.48 9.76
CA GLU A 31 -18.78 -5.33 10.43
C GLU A 31 -19.54 -6.64 10.62
N GLU A 32 -19.42 -7.56 9.65
CA GLU A 32 -20.21 -8.78 9.64
C GLU A 32 -19.40 -10.02 10.07
N VAL A 33 -18.10 -10.07 9.72
CA VAL A 33 -17.21 -11.20 10.06
C VAL A 33 -16.40 -10.91 11.32
N GLY A 34 -16.16 -9.63 11.64
CA GLY A 34 -15.46 -9.20 12.85
C GLY A 34 -13.93 -9.20 12.72
N LEU A 35 -13.40 -9.29 11.50
CA LEU A 35 -11.96 -9.13 11.22
C LEU A 35 -11.59 -7.65 11.35
N ARG A 36 -10.76 -7.33 12.35
CA ARG A 36 -10.43 -5.93 12.62
C ARG A 36 -9.47 -5.36 11.59
N LEU A 37 -9.67 -4.08 11.23
CA LEU A 37 -8.78 -3.35 10.31
C LEU A 37 -7.29 -3.49 10.67
N LEU A 38 -6.94 -3.38 11.97
CA LEU A 38 -5.55 -3.49 12.42
C LEU A 38 -4.96 -4.89 12.20
N GLN A 39 -5.78 -5.95 12.17
CA GLN A 39 -5.30 -7.30 11.87
C GLN A 39 -4.94 -7.44 10.38
N MET A 40 -5.78 -6.91 9.49
CA MET A 40 -5.50 -6.85 8.05
C MET A 40 -4.28 -5.98 7.77
N MET A 41 -4.22 -4.82 8.40
CA MET A 41 -3.09 -3.88 8.28
C MET A 41 -1.76 -4.51 8.70
N GLU A 42 -1.74 -5.29 9.78
CA GLU A 42 -0.53 -5.97 10.25
C GLU A 42 0.01 -6.97 9.21
N ASN A 43 -0.88 -7.75 8.57
CA ASN A 43 -0.48 -8.68 7.49
C ASN A 43 0.04 -7.92 6.26
N ALA A 44 -0.68 -6.87 5.84
CA ALA A 44 -0.27 -6.02 4.72
C ALA A 44 1.11 -5.40 4.94
N SER A 45 1.32 -4.81 6.12
CA SER A 45 2.54 -4.09 6.47
C SER A 45 3.74 -5.01 6.59
N ARG A 46 3.55 -6.21 7.13
CA ARG A 46 4.61 -7.22 7.21
C ARG A 46 5.05 -7.70 5.82
N THR A 47 4.09 -7.91 4.92
CA THR A 47 4.40 -8.27 3.52
C THR A 47 5.14 -7.14 2.83
N LEU A 48 4.67 -5.89 2.99
CA LEU A 48 5.34 -4.72 2.44
C LEU A 48 6.78 -4.59 2.95
N ALA A 49 6.98 -4.68 4.27
CA ALA A 49 8.31 -4.60 4.87
C ALA A 49 9.24 -5.71 4.36
N HIS A 50 8.74 -6.94 4.22
CA HIS A 50 9.51 -8.03 3.64
C HIS A 50 9.94 -7.73 2.19
N ARG A 51 9.04 -7.16 1.37
CA ARG A 51 9.35 -6.80 -0.03
C ARG A 51 10.35 -5.64 -0.11
N VAL A 52 10.24 -4.65 0.77
CA VAL A 52 11.16 -3.52 0.86
C VAL A 52 12.55 -4.00 1.32
N ALA A 53 12.64 -4.77 2.41
CA ALA A 53 13.90 -5.29 2.91
C ALA A 53 14.63 -6.19 1.89
N ALA A 54 13.88 -6.93 1.07
CA ALA A 54 14.44 -7.79 0.02
C ALA A 54 15.15 -7.02 -1.10
N THR A 55 14.97 -5.72 -1.23
CA THR A 55 15.73 -4.88 -2.18
C THR A 55 17.20 -4.74 -1.77
N GLY A 56 17.49 -4.78 -0.47
CA GLY A 56 18.82 -4.55 0.10
C GLY A 56 19.30 -3.11 0.03
N ASP A 57 18.45 -2.18 -0.40
CA ASP A 57 18.79 -0.76 -0.56
C ASP A 57 18.37 0.04 0.67
N GLU A 58 19.30 0.79 1.26
CA GLU A 58 19.08 1.63 2.45
C GLU A 58 19.68 3.02 2.28
N PRO A 59 19.24 4.03 3.05
CA PRO A 59 18.13 4.00 4.01
C PRO A 59 16.75 3.94 3.30
N VAL A 60 15.75 3.43 4.03
CA VAL A 60 14.34 3.42 3.61
C VAL A 60 13.64 4.66 4.14
N VAL A 61 12.86 5.35 3.32
CA VAL A 61 11.98 6.44 3.77
C VAL A 61 10.54 6.08 3.44
N VAL A 62 9.72 5.92 4.47
CA VAL A 62 8.28 5.70 4.32
C VAL A 62 7.57 7.04 4.27
N VAL A 63 6.90 7.33 3.15
CA VAL A 63 6.10 8.54 2.97
C VAL A 63 4.63 8.19 3.18
N ALA A 64 4.03 8.67 4.26
CA ALA A 64 2.74 8.20 4.73
C ALA A 64 1.70 9.30 4.92
N GLY A 65 0.43 8.96 4.62
CA GLY A 65 -0.74 9.81 4.85
C GLY A 65 -1.48 9.47 6.16
N ASN A 66 -2.65 10.06 6.36
CA ASN A 66 -3.46 9.87 7.57
C ASN A 66 -4.55 8.79 7.43
N GLY A 67 -4.59 8.05 6.34
CA GLY A 67 -5.59 7.00 6.10
C GLY A 67 -5.13 5.60 6.52
N GLY A 68 -5.89 4.60 6.07
CA GLY A 68 -5.51 3.19 6.22
C GLY A 68 -4.16 2.88 5.57
N ASN A 69 -3.89 3.47 4.39
CA ASN A 69 -2.62 3.32 3.68
C ASN A 69 -1.44 3.86 4.52
N GLY A 70 -1.59 5.09 5.07
CA GLY A 70 -0.59 5.68 5.96
C GLY A 70 -0.34 4.84 7.21
N GLY A 71 -1.40 4.33 7.84
CA GLY A 71 -1.26 3.39 8.96
C GLY A 71 -0.49 2.13 8.57
N GLY A 72 -0.73 1.60 7.37
CA GLY A 72 0.04 0.48 6.81
C GLY A 72 1.51 0.81 6.61
N GLY A 73 1.82 2.01 6.12
CA GLY A 73 3.20 2.49 5.99
C GLY A 73 3.91 2.62 7.33
N LEU A 74 3.25 3.20 8.34
CA LEU A 74 3.79 3.32 9.70
C LEU A 74 4.08 1.96 10.33
N ALA A 75 3.17 1.00 10.18
CA ALA A 75 3.40 -0.36 10.63
C ALA A 75 4.53 -1.05 9.85
N CYS A 76 4.67 -0.77 8.55
CA CYS A 76 5.80 -1.25 7.74
C CYS A 76 7.14 -0.72 8.30
N ALA A 77 7.22 0.58 8.61
CA ALA A 77 8.42 1.18 9.21
C ALA A 77 8.81 0.44 10.50
N ARG A 78 7.86 0.14 11.38
CA ARG A 78 8.10 -0.65 12.61
C ARG A 78 8.63 -2.05 12.31
N HIS A 79 8.10 -2.73 11.28
CA HIS A 79 8.61 -4.05 10.89
C HIS A 79 10.02 -3.97 10.34
N LEU A 80 10.36 -2.94 9.57
CA LEU A 80 11.71 -2.71 9.05
C LEU A 80 12.70 -2.46 10.19
N ASP A 81 12.36 -1.58 11.13
CA ASP A 81 13.16 -1.29 12.33
C ASP A 81 13.42 -2.55 13.16
N ASN A 82 12.39 -3.38 13.39
CA ASN A 82 12.54 -4.67 14.09
C ASN A 82 13.50 -5.67 13.40
N HIS A 83 13.85 -5.41 12.16
CA HIS A 83 14.81 -6.21 11.37
C HIS A 83 16.11 -5.46 11.08
N ASP A 84 16.42 -4.44 11.89
CA ASP A 84 17.64 -3.62 11.81
C ASP A 84 17.82 -2.92 10.45
N VAL A 85 16.73 -2.68 9.69
CA VAL A 85 16.76 -1.88 8.46
C VAL A 85 16.68 -0.40 8.83
N GLN A 86 17.62 0.39 8.30
CA GLN A 86 17.63 1.83 8.54
C GLN A 86 16.42 2.50 7.89
N VAL A 87 15.46 2.96 8.70
CA VAL A 87 14.18 3.51 8.26
C VAL A 87 13.85 4.83 8.94
N ALA A 88 13.21 5.73 8.20
CA ALA A 88 12.59 6.94 8.70
C ALA A 88 11.20 7.11 8.06
N VAL A 89 10.36 7.95 8.67
CA VAL A 89 9.02 8.25 8.18
C VAL A 89 8.87 9.74 7.93
N VAL A 90 8.31 10.09 6.77
CA VAL A 90 7.88 11.45 6.45
C VAL A 90 6.38 11.45 6.22
N LEU A 91 5.64 12.21 7.00
CA LEU A 91 4.20 12.34 6.92
C LEU A 91 3.77 13.49 6.01
N ASP A 92 2.57 13.38 5.44
CA ASP A 92 1.94 14.48 4.71
C ASP A 92 1.43 15.61 5.64
N ARG A 93 1.67 15.49 6.94
CA ARG A 93 1.17 16.39 8.00
C ARG A 93 1.99 16.31 9.26
N ASP A 94 1.70 17.20 10.21
CA ASP A 94 2.21 17.11 11.57
C ASP A 94 1.76 15.80 12.24
N PRO A 95 2.66 15.02 12.84
CA PRO A 95 2.36 13.77 13.54
C PRO A 95 1.22 13.88 14.57
N ASP A 96 1.14 15.00 15.28
CA ASP A 96 0.11 15.25 16.30
C ASP A 96 -1.31 15.39 15.72
N THR A 97 -1.44 15.56 14.40
CA THR A 97 -2.73 15.66 13.69
C THR A 97 -3.23 14.33 13.13
N LEU A 98 -2.49 13.25 13.32
CA LEU A 98 -2.91 11.92 12.89
C LEU A 98 -4.16 11.45 13.63
N SER A 99 -4.95 10.63 12.96
CA SER A 99 -6.19 10.07 13.51
C SER A 99 -6.37 8.59 13.13
N GLY A 100 -7.32 7.91 13.77
CA GLY A 100 -7.69 6.53 13.43
C GLY A 100 -6.52 5.54 13.49
N ALA A 101 -6.39 4.72 12.45
CA ALA A 101 -5.36 3.68 12.38
C ALA A 101 -3.94 4.26 12.26
N ALA A 102 -3.77 5.36 11.55
CA ALA A 102 -2.47 6.03 11.44
C ALA A 102 -1.98 6.54 12.81
N ALA A 103 -2.84 7.21 13.58
CA ALA A 103 -2.51 7.64 14.94
C ALA A 103 -2.22 6.46 15.88
N HIS A 104 -2.90 5.32 15.69
CA HIS A 104 -2.63 4.11 16.46
C HIS A 104 -1.22 3.58 16.17
N GLN A 105 -0.86 3.44 14.92
CA GLN A 105 0.46 2.95 14.52
C GLN A 105 1.59 3.95 14.86
N TYR A 106 1.32 5.25 14.72
CA TYR A 106 2.26 6.29 15.11
C TYR A 106 2.63 6.19 16.60
N ARG A 107 1.65 6.04 17.50
CA ARG A 107 1.93 5.89 18.94
C ARG A 107 2.82 4.69 19.28
N ILE A 108 2.75 3.62 18.48
CA ILE A 108 3.63 2.47 18.65
C ILE A 108 5.04 2.81 18.17
N LEU A 109 5.14 3.46 17.02
CA LEU A 109 6.40 3.84 16.39
C LEU A 109 7.14 4.93 17.19
N ASP A 110 6.41 5.88 17.78
CA ASP A 110 6.92 6.95 18.65
C ASP A 110 7.62 6.41 19.93
N ALA A 111 7.35 5.16 20.27
CA ALA A 111 8.02 4.46 21.36
C ALA A 111 9.35 3.78 20.93
N THR A 112 9.74 3.92 19.67
CA THR A 112 10.99 3.40 19.08
C THR A 112 11.94 4.55 18.75
N ASP A 113 13.13 4.23 18.21
CA ASP A 113 14.11 5.23 17.77
C ASP A 113 13.88 5.67 16.31
N VAL A 114 12.80 5.21 15.65
CA VAL A 114 12.47 5.60 14.27
C VAL A 114 12.08 7.08 14.21
N SER A 115 12.81 7.86 13.40
CA SER A 115 12.47 9.27 13.18
C SER A 115 11.15 9.38 12.40
N VAL A 116 10.20 10.14 12.94
CA VAL A 116 8.93 10.48 12.29
C VAL A 116 8.79 12.00 12.21
N THR A 117 8.79 12.53 11.01
CA THR A 117 8.68 13.98 10.73
C THR A 117 7.54 14.23 9.73
N GLY A 118 7.25 15.48 9.41
CA GLY A 118 6.21 15.84 8.45
C GLY A 118 6.60 17.00 7.54
N GLY A 119 6.15 16.91 6.30
CA GLY A 119 6.35 17.96 5.29
C GLY A 119 7.39 17.61 4.23
N VAL A 120 7.29 18.30 3.09
CA VAL A 120 8.15 18.04 1.93
C VAL A 120 9.60 18.41 2.19
N GLU A 121 9.86 19.40 3.04
CA GLU A 121 11.19 19.86 3.43
C GLU A 121 11.98 18.75 4.11
N GLU A 122 11.32 17.94 4.93
CA GLU A 122 11.93 16.81 5.61
C GLU A 122 12.35 15.73 4.61
N LEU A 123 11.50 15.42 3.61
CA LEU A 123 11.86 14.50 2.53
C LEU A 123 13.01 15.07 1.69
N ALA A 124 12.98 16.37 1.43
CA ALA A 124 14.03 17.06 0.67
C ALA A 124 15.38 17.11 1.38
N ALA A 125 15.41 17.04 2.72
CA ALA A 125 16.62 17.10 3.53
C ALA A 125 17.48 15.83 3.50
N PHE A 126 16.91 14.67 3.07
CA PHE A 126 17.72 13.45 2.94
C PHE A 126 18.74 13.60 1.82
N GLU A 127 20.01 13.39 2.11
CA GLU A 127 21.08 13.40 1.11
C GLU A 127 20.97 12.21 0.14
N ARG A 128 20.59 11.04 0.68
CA ARG A 128 20.41 9.80 -0.07
C ARG A 128 19.23 9.01 0.49
N ILE A 129 18.46 8.40 -0.39
CA ILE A 129 17.40 7.45 -0.06
C ILE A 129 17.59 6.23 -0.98
N GLY A 130 17.68 5.04 -0.41
CA GLY A 130 17.75 3.79 -1.18
C GLY A 130 16.38 3.39 -1.70
N VAL A 131 15.37 3.36 -0.81
CA VAL A 131 13.99 3.02 -1.14
C VAL A 131 13.02 4.04 -0.55
N ILE A 132 12.08 4.50 -1.35
CA ILE A 132 10.92 5.24 -0.89
C ILE A 132 9.73 4.27 -0.86
N VAL A 133 9.03 4.21 0.26
CA VAL A 133 7.75 3.53 0.37
C VAL A 133 6.63 4.56 0.25
N ASP A 134 5.84 4.46 -0.82
CA ASP A 134 4.63 5.27 -1.00
C ASP A 134 3.47 4.63 -0.24
N ALA A 135 3.08 5.25 0.84
CA ALA A 135 1.93 4.90 1.67
C ALA A 135 1.04 6.13 1.93
N LEU A 136 0.98 7.07 0.97
CA LEU A 136 0.16 8.27 1.11
C LEU A 136 -1.32 7.95 0.97
N ILE A 137 -1.74 7.45 -0.20
CA ILE A 137 -3.16 7.22 -0.53
C ILE A 137 -3.29 5.91 -1.31
N GLY A 138 -4.09 4.97 -0.82
CA GLY A 138 -4.41 3.72 -1.53
C GLY A 138 -5.68 3.85 -2.38
N TYR A 139 -6.47 2.78 -2.48
CA TYR A 139 -7.68 2.73 -3.30
C TYR A 139 -8.78 3.74 -2.93
N GLY A 140 -8.64 4.42 -1.81
CA GLY A 140 -9.60 5.42 -1.32
C GLY A 140 -9.45 6.82 -1.94
N LEU A 141 -8.61 7.00 -2.95
CA LEU A 141 -8.42 8.29 -3.62
C LEU A 141 -9.73 8.78 -4.26
N ASP A 142 -10.09 10.03 -3.98
CA ASP A 142 -11.23 10.73 -4.56
C ASP A 142 -10.77 12.06 -5.18
N GLY A 143 -10.59 12.07 -6.48
CA GLY A 143 -10.08 13.20 -7.26
C GLY A 143 -8.56 13.43 -7.15
N PRO A 144 -8.06 14.53 -7.73
CA PRO A 144 -6.63 14.83 -7.77
C PRO A 144 -5.99 14.96 -6.39
N ILE A 145 -4.77 14.44 -6.24
CA ILE A 145 -3.98 14.65 -5.03
C ILE A 145 -3.77 16.14 -4.82
N ARG A 146 -3.96 16.59 -3.59
CA ARG A 146 -3.78 17.97 -3.14
C ARG A 146 -2.57 18.09 -2.23
N ASP A 147 -2.10 19.32 -2.04
CA ASP A 147 -1.07 19.59 -1.03
C ASP A 147 -1.59 19.27 0.39
N PRO A 148 -0.71 18.77 1.24
CA PRO A 148 0.75 18.63 1.05
C PRO A 148 1.19 17.33 0.35
N ALA A 149 0.32 16.32 0.20
CA ALA A 149 0.67 15.04 -0.42
C ALA A 149 1.18 15.18 -1.86
N ARG A 150 0.64 16.13 -2.65
CA ARG A 150 1.11 16.41 -4.01
C ARG A 150 2.58 16.81 -4.02
N SER A 151 2.99 17.73 -3.16
CA SER A 151 4.38 18.18 -3.06
C SER A 151 5.33 17.05 -2.67
N LEU A 152 4.87 16.10 -1.83
CA LEU A 152 5.64 14.91 -1.48
C LEU A 152 5.82 13.98 -2.70
N VAL A 153 4.76 13.74 -3.49
CA VAL A 153 4.87 12.94 -4.73
C VAL A 153 5.84 13.59 -5.72
N GLU A 154 5.75 14.91 -5.90
CA GLU A 154 6.67 15.66 -6.76
C GLU A 154 8.13 15.56 -6.27
N GLU A 155 8.35 15.56 -4.95
CA GLU A 155 9.67 15.38 -4.38
C GLU A 155 10.19 13.94 -4.54
N MET A 156 9.34 12.92 -4.37
CA MET A 156 9.71 11.53 -4.66
C MET A 156 10.26 11.36 -6.08
N HIS A 157 9.65 12.03 -7.07
CA HIS A 157 10.10 11.97 -8.48
C HIS A 157 11.45 12.64 -8.72
N ARG A 158 11.90 13.53 -7.84
CA ARG A 158 13.23 14.17 -7.95
C ARG A 158 14.34 13.28 -7.41
N ARG A 159 13.97 12.18 -6.74
CA ARG A 159 14.93 11.25 -6.13
C ARG A 159 15.28 10.11 -7.09
N GLU A 160 16.55 9.74 -7.13
CA GLU A 160 17.04 8.54 -7.81
C GLU A 160 16.90 7.32 -6.87
N SER A 161 15.68 7.10 -6.36
CA SER A 161 15.37 6.04 -5.40
C SER A 161 14.39 5.06 -6.01
N ARG A 162 14.47 3.81 -5.62
CA ARG A 162 13.40 2.84 -5.90
C ARG A 162 12.14 3.28 -5.17
N ILE A 163 10.99 3.08 -5.80
CA ILE A 163 9.70 3.36 -5.16
C ILE A 163 8.90 2.07 -5.07
N VAL A 164 8.39 1.78 -3.88
CA VAL A 164 7.47 0.67 -3.61
C VAL A 164 6.16 1.26 -3.10
N SER A 165 5.06 1.10 -3.83
CA SER A 165 3.74 1.61 -3.43
C SER A 165 2.94 0.55 -2.68
N LEU A 166 2.25 0.97 -1.63
CA LEU A 166 1.28 0.17 -0.89
C LEU A 166 -0.11 0.32 -1.51
N ASP A 167 -0.73 -0.80 -1.82
CA ASP A 167 -2.08 -0.99 -2.31
C ASP A 167 -2.33 -0.48 -3.74
N VAL A 168 -2.32 0.82 -3.95
CA VAL A 168 -2.42 1.49 -5.25
C VAL A 168 -1.42 2.64 -5.25
N PRO A 169 -0.67 2.88 -6.34
CA PRO A 169 0.23 4.03 -6.40
C PRO A 169 -0.54 5.34 -6.16
N SER A 170 -0.05 6.17 -5.26
CA SER A 170 -0.74 7.41 -4.89
C SER A 170 -0.92 8.30 -6.12
N GLY A 171 -2.15 8.71 -6.38
CA GLY A 171 -2.55 9.51 -7.55
C GLY A 171 -3.18 8.74 -8.70
N ILE A 172 -3.22 7.42 -8.62
CA ILE A 172 -3.92 6.55 -9.58
C ILE A 172 -5.32 6.25 -9.09
N ASP A 173 -6.32 6.40 -9.96
CA ASP A 173 -7.68 5.91 -9.71
C ASP A 173 -7.69 4.39 -9.68
N ALA A 174 -8.11 3.81 -8.57
CA ALA A 174 -8.07 2.37 -8.35
C ALA A 174 -9.00 1.58 -9.28
N THR A 175 -10.03 2.20 -9.83
CA THR A 175 -11.01 1.56 -10.73
C THR A 175 -10.62 1.71 -12.19
N THR A 176 -10.26 2.94 -12.62
CA THR A 176 -10.02 3.24 -14.03
C THR A 176 -8.55 3.15 -14.44
N GLY A 177 -7.63 3.30 -13.49
CA GLY A 177 -6.19 3.40 -13.77
C GLY A 177 -5.76 4.77 -14.29
N GLU A 178 -6.67 5.75 -14.30
CA GLU A 178 -6.35 7.11 -14.73
C GLU A 178 -5.46 7.81 -13.69
N THR A 179 -4.51 8.58 -14.19
CA THR A 179 -3.70 9.48 -13.35
C THR A 179 -4.53 10.71 -13.00
N LEU A 180 -4.84 10.89 -11.73
CA LEU A 180 -5.62 12.03 -11.24
C LEU A 180 -4.69 13.23 -10.89
N GLY A 181 -4.11 13.84 -11.90
CA GLY A 181 -3.13 14.91 -11.76
C GLY A 181 -1.70 14.37 -11.61
N THR A 182 -1.10 14.47 -10.43
CA THR A 182 0.22 13.89 -10.12
C THR A 182 0.05 12.49 -9.52
N ALA A 183 0.86 11.53 -9.96
CA ALA A 183 0.82 10.16 -9.41
C ALA A 183 2.24 9.58 -9.25
N VAL A 184 2.41 8.69 -8.29
CA VAL A 184 3.65 7.95 -8.07
C VAL A 184 3.85 6.92 -9.18
N HIS A 185 5.10 6.73 -9.61
CA HIS A 185 5.52 5.72 -10.59
C HIS A 185 6.43 4.70 -9.90
N PRO A 186 5.89 3.65 -9.28
CA PRO A 186 6.67 2.68 -8.53
C PRO A 186 7.33 1.63 -9.43
N GLU A 187 8.42 1.04 -8.93
CA GLU A 187 8.98 -0.20 -9.49
C GLU A 187 8.18 -1.43 -9.06
N THR A 188 7.56 -1.36 -7.87
CA THR A 188 6.73 -2.45 -7.33
C THR A 188 5.51 -1.86 -6.64
N THR A 189 4.34 -2.44 -6.88
CA THR A 189 3.12 -2.19 -6.11
C THR A 189 2.75 -3.44 -5.32
N VAL A 190 2.60 -3.30 -3.99
CA VAL A 190 2.09 -4.36 -3.12
C VAL A 190 0.60 -4.10 -2.88
N THR A 191 -0.25 -4.71 -3.70
CA THR A 191 -1.72 -4.57 -3.59
C THR A 191 -2.29 -5.58 -2.60
N LEU A 192 -3.44 -5.26 -2.01
CA LEU A 192 -3.97 -5.93 -0.83
C LEU A 192 -5.27 -6.67 -1.14
N ALA A 193 -5.44 -7.89 -0.61
CA ALA A 193 -6.64 -8.73 -0.71
C ALA A 193 -6.99 -9.14 -2.14
N LEU A 194 -7.43 -8.19 -2.96
CA LEU A 194 -7.73 -8.33 -4.39
C LEU A 194 -7.08 -7.20 -5.18
N PRO A 195 -6.58 -7.46 -6.39
CA PRO A 195 -6.04 -6.41 -7.23
C PRO A 195 -7.16 -5.48 -7.71
N LYS A 196 -6.88 -4.18 -7.75
CA LYS A 196 -7.82 -3.18 -8.25
C LYS A 196 -7.73 -3.11 -9.78
N MET A 197 -8.85 -2.88 -10.45
CA MET A 197 -8.93 -2.87 -11.92
C MET A 197 -7.94 -1.87 -12.55
N GLY A 198 -7.77 -0.71 -11.92
CA GLY A 198 -6.87 0.34 -12.38
C GLY A 198 -5.38 -0.05 -12.36
N LEU A 199 -4.99 -1.09 -11.63
CA LEU A 199 -3.61 -1.57 -11.59
C LEU A 199 -3.15 -2.25 -12.89
N ARG A 200 -4.07 -2.57 -13.81
CA ARG A 200 -3.72 -3.17 -15.12
C ARG A 200 -2.84 -2.28 -15.99
N THR A 201 -2.93 -0.98 -15.81
CA THR A 201 -2.16 0.01 -16.57
C THR A 201 -0.97 0.56 -15.80
N CYS A 202 -0.81 0.19 -14.52
CA CYS A 202 0.29 0.65 -13.70
C CYS A 202 1.60 -0.01 -14.11
N PRO A 203 2.69 0.76 -14.20
CA PRO A 203 4.02 0.20 -14.48
C PRO A 203 4.55 -0.58 -13.28
N GLY A 204 5.58 -1.39 -13.54
CA GLY A 204 6.32 -2.10 -12.52
C GLY A 204 5.74 -3.46 -12.16
N GLN A 205 6.34 -4.09 -11.16
CA GLN A 205 5.94 -5.40 -10.65
C GLN A 205 4.69 -5.25 -9.77
N LEU A 206 3.70 -6.12 -9.96
CA LEU A 206 2.53 -6.19 -9.11
C LEU A 206 2.62 -7.42 -8.19
N VAL A 207 2.53 -7.18 -6.90
CA VAL A 207 2.53 -8.21 -5.85
C VAL A 207 1.20 -8.15 -5.11
N LEU A 208 0.50 -9.27 -5.00
CA LEU A 208 -0.70 -9.40 -4.19
C LEU A 208 -0.34 -9.94 -2.82
N ALA A 209 -0.74 -9.25 -1.77
CA ALA A 209 -0.57 -9.66 -0.38
C ALA A 209 -1.85 -10.28 0.18
N ASP A 210 -1.72 -11.45 0.82
CA ASP A 210 -2.76 -12.01 1.67
C ASP A 210 -2.85 -11.19 2.97
N ILE A 211 -3.98 -10.58 3.21
CA ILE A 211 -4.24 -9.82 4.43
C ILE A 211 -5.17 -10.54 5.42
N GLY A 212 -5.49 -11.80 5.13
CA GLY A 212 -6.24 -12.69 6.01
C GLY A 212 -7.76 -12.53 5.93
N ILE A 213 -8.30 -12.03 4.82
CA ILE A 213 -9.76 -11.95 4.62
C ILE A 213 -10.32 -13.34 4.36
N PRO A 214 -11.27 -13.84 5.19
CA PRO A 214 -11.88 -15.15 5.00
C PRO A 214 -12.70 -15.22 3.70
N ARG A 215 -12.65 -16.36 3.00
CA ARG A 215 -13.36 -16.61 1.75
C ARG A 215 -14.86 -16.25 1.82
N VAL A 216 -15.51 -16.47 2.95
CA VAL A 216 -16.93 -16.14 3.15
C VAL A 216 -17.26 -14.66 2.87
N VAL A 217 -16.28 -13.75 2.98
CA VAL A 217 -16.47 -12.34 2.63
C VAL A 217 -16.67 -12.19 1.12
N TYR A 218 -15.86 -12.87 0.32
CA TYR A 218 -15.96 -12.87 -1.14
C TYR A 218 -17.22 -13.56 -1.62
N ASP A 219 -17.58 -14.69 -0.98
CA ASP A 219 -18.82 -15.44 -1.30
C ASP A 219 -20.08 -14.56 -1.09
N ARG A 220 -20.10 -13.69 -0.06
CA ARG A 220 -21.23 -12.77 0.20
C ARG A 220 -21.39 -11.67 -0.85
N LEU A 221 -20.35 -11.42 -1.63
CA LEU A 221 -20.34 -10.43 -2.71
C LEU A 221 -20.40 -11.07 -4.10
N ASP A 222 -20.67 -12.38 -4.18
CA ASP A 222 -20.65 -13.14 -5.43
C ASP A 222 -19.33 -12.98 -6.21
N ILE A 223 -18.21 -12.73 -5.52
CA ILE A 223 -16.89 -12.67 -6.11
C ILE A 223 -16.34 -14.09 -6.26
N ALA A 224 -16.12 -14.51 -7.50
CA ALA A 224 -15.53 -15.82 -7.80
C ALA A 224 -14.06 -15.82 -7.35
N TYR A 225 -13.78 -16.35 -6.17
CA TYR A 225 -12.46 -16.38 -5.57
C TYR A 225 -11.96 -17.82 -5.40
N ASP A 226 -10.92 -18.14 -6.14
CA ASP A 226 -10.10 -19.32 -5.92
C ASP A 226 -8.80 -18.88 -5.26
N ASP A 227 -8.41 -19.54 -4.17
CA ASP A 227 -7.20 -19.19 -3.42
C ASP A 227 -5.97 -19.12 -4.36
N PRO A 228 -5.40 -17.91 -4.57
CA PRO A 228 -4.27 -17.76 -5.46
C PRO A 228 -2.93 -17.99 -4.76
N PHE A 229 -2.91 -18.03 -3.42
CA PHE A 229 -1.70 -18.01 -2.60
C PHE A 229 -1.13 -19.41 -2.35
N GLY A 230 -1.98 -20.43 -2.25
CA GLY A 230 -1.55 -21.79 -1.90
C GLY A 230 -0.94 -21.85 -0.51
N ARG A 231 0.41 -21.85 -0.40
CA ARG A 231 1.13 -21.83 0.87
C ARG A 231 1.91 -20.55 1.13
N GLU A 232 1.84 -19.62 0.18
CA GLU A 232 2.54 -18.34 0.25
C GLU A 232 1.64 -17.28 0.87
N TRP A 233 2.24 -16.23 1.41
CA TRP A 233 1.53 -15.08 1.98
C TRP A 233 1.46 -13.90 1.01
N TRP A 234 2.08 -14.03 -0.13
CA TRP A 234 2.04 -13.08 -1.23
C TRP A 234 2.44 -13.78 -2.53
N ILE A 235 1.99 -13.24 -3.65
CA ILE A 235 2.29 -13.74 -4.99
C ILE A 235 2.51 -12.59 -5.96
N GLU A 236 3.25 -12.85 -7.03
CA GLU A 236 3.35 -11.93 -8.16
C GLU A 236 2.14 -12.11 -9.08
N LEU A 237 1.67 -11.01 -9.64
CA LEU A 237 0.59 -11.00 -10.61
C LEU A 237 1.05 -10.45 -11.95
N ALA A 238 0.50 -11.01 -13.04
CA ALA A 238 0.57 -10.45 -14.37
C ALA A 238 -0.84 -10.07 -14.86
N THR A 239 -0.92 -9.14 -15.79
CA THR A 239 -2.18 -8.89 -16.51
C THR A 239 -2.50 -10.11 -17.35
N GLY A 240 -3.72 -10.66 -17.23
CA GLY A 240 -4.22 -11.69 -18.12
C GLY A 240 -4.36 -11.14 -19.56
N ASP A 241 -4.06 -11.98 -20.55
CA ASP A 241 -4.28 -11.68 -21.97
C ASP A 241 -5.77 -11.52 -22.29
#